data_ff9aeb7bd2068d85af612c2a92c97fea
#
_entry.id   ff9aeb7bd2068d85af612c2a92c97fea
#
_cell.length_a   1.000
_cell.length_b   1.000
_cell.length_c   1.000
_cell.angle_alpha   90.00
_cell.angle_beta   90.00
_cell.angle_gamma   90.00
#
_symmetry.space_group_name_H-M   'P 1'
#
loop_
_entity.id
_entity.type
_entity.pdbx_description
1 polymer ?
#
loop_
_entity_poly.entity_id
_entity_poly.type
_entity_poly.pdbx_seq_one_letter_code
_entity_poly.pdbx_strand_id
1 'polypeptide(L)'
;MRLPITIVENLIAMQEGEKIPFSKMKHVVIEAMIDNGILRKQIIGRSKALVCLTDKNRLTAYLKNHLGIEILDIYIEGLKREDLTRAEAIDISSNSKLKSNRTFKGFLINCFQPLECLYKGDKMTVQPQEGTFTFIYDFEDFFPDDSITVVGIENPFNFRYIQSQRNLFNDIHPLFVSRYPQNKDIVRWLQLIPNRYLHFGDFDLAGLNIYINEYKKHLPEKANLFLPPGLEKLLESKGSRDNYNNQTILFDRNGFKEENVVSLLKLIEKYKKGLEQEIFAK
;
A
#
# COMPACT_ATOMS: atom_id res chain seq x y z
N MET A 1 -18.29 -10.79 -11.44
CA MET A 1 -18.20 -9.31 -11.25
C MET A 1 -18.45 -9.03 -9.77
N ARG A 2 -17.77 -8.08 -9.14
CA ARG A 2 -17.90 -7.77 -7.70
C ARG A 2 -18.78 -6.54 -7.50
N LEU A 3 -19.67 -6.57 -6.48
CA LEU A 3 -20.43 -5.40 -6.06
C LEU A 3 -19.64 -4.60 -5.02
N PRO A 4 -19.56 -3.26 -5.15
CA PRO A 4 -19.04 -2.39 -4.09
C PRO A 4 -19.88 -2.48 -2.80
N ILE A 5 -19.24 -2.32 -1.63
CA ILE A 5 -19.93 -2.39 -0.32
C ILE A 5 -21.13 -1.44 -0.29
N THR A 6 -20.98 -0.20 -0.75
CA THR A 6 -22.06 0.80 -0.77
C THR A 6 -23.28 0.37 -1.61
N ILE A 7 -23.05 -0.35 -2.71
CA ILE A 7 -24.14 -0.90 -3.55
C ILE A 7 -24.83 -2.04 -2.79
N VAL A 8 -24.07 -2.91 -2.11
CA VAL A 8 -24.65 -4.01 -1.33
C VAL A 8 -25.50 -3.46 -0.18
N GLU A 9 -25.00 -2.48 0.58
CA GLU A 9 -25.75 -1.80 1.65
C GLU A 9 -27.07 -1.20 1.13
N ASN A 10 -27.01 -0.54 -0.03
CA ASN A 10 -28.21 0.01 -0.66
C ASN A 10 -29.19 -1.08 -1.12
N LEU A 11 -28.72 -2.24 -1.60
CA LEU A 11 -29.59 -3.37 -1.96
C LEU A 11 -30.25 -4.00 -0.73
N ILE A 12 -29.54 -4.08 0.39
CA ILE A 12 -30.09 -4.53 1.68
C ILE A 12 -31.18 -3.55 2.14
N ALA A 13 -30.91 -2.25 2.14
CA ALA A 13 -31.91 -1.23 2.50
C ALA A 13 -33.16 -1.29 1.60
N MET A 14 -32.98 -1.61 0.31
CA MET A 14 -34.12 -1.83 -0.60
C MET A 14 -34.93 -3.09 -0.26
N GLN A 15 -34.34 -4.11 0.29
CA GLN A 15 -35.06 -5.29 0.79
C GLN A 15 -35.95 -4.94 2.00
N GLU A 16 -35.58 -3.91 2.76
CA GLU A 16 -36.34 -3.33 3.87
C GLU A 16 -37.43 -2.32 3.38
N GLY A 17 -37.51 -2.08 2.06
CA GLY A 17 -38.50 -1.21 1.44
C GLY A 17 -38.04 0.23 1.17
N GLU A 18 -36.77 0.55 1.40
CA GLU A 18 -36.23 1.87 1.12
C GLU A 18 -36.12 2.14 -0.38
N LYS A 19 -36.26 3.43 -0.73
CA LYS A 19 -36.01 3.96 -2.09
C LYS A 19 -34.71 4.71 -2.08
N ILE A 20 -33.75 4.32 -2.92
CA ILE A 20 -32.39 4.85 -2.92
C ILE A 20 -32.20 5.84 -4.10
N PRO A 21 -31.58 7.00 -3.90
CA PRO A 21 -31.23 7.89 -5.01
C PRO A 21 -30.39 7.19 -6.08
N PHE A 22 -30.77 7.32 -7.36
CA PHE A 22 -30.03 6.68 -8.47
C PHE A 22 -28.57 7.10 -8.52
N SER A 23 -28.23 8.31 -8.06
CA SER A 23 -26.85 8.80 -7.96
C SER A 23 -25.95 7.92 -7.07
N LYS A 24 -26.53 7.23 -6.07
CA LYS A 24 -25.84 6.28 -5.16
C LYS A 24 -25.80 4.84 -5.71
N MET A 25 -26.48 4.59 -6.83
CA MET A 25 -26.67 3.27 -7.44
C MET A 25 -26.02 3.16 -8.83
N LYS A 26 -25.08 4.05 -9.17
CA LYS A 26 -24.38 4.03 -10.47
C LYS A 26 -23.41 2.87 -10.54
N HIS A 27 -23.84 1.77 -11.14
CA HIS A 27 -23.02 0.58 -11.36
C HIS A 27 -23.62 -0.27 -12.48
N VAL A 28 -22.79 -0.87 -13.33
CA VAL A 28 -23.23 -1.67 -14.48
C VAL A 28 -24.23 -2.78 -14.13
N VAL A 29 -24.04 -3.43 -12.97
CA VAL A 29 -24.98 -4.47 -12.49
C VAL A 29 -26.33 -3.89 -12.13
N ILE A 30 -26.39 -2.68 -11.59
CA ILE A 30 -27.65 -1.99 -11.25
C ILE A 30 -28.41 -1.60 -12.50
N GLU A 31 -27.70 -1.13 -13.52
CA GLU A 31 -28.31 -0.85 -14.84
C GLU A 31 -28.91 -2.13 -15.42
N ALA A 32 -28.14 -3.23 -15.43
CA ALA A 32 -28.65 -4.54 -15.87
C ALA A 32 -29.85 -5.02 -15.03
N MET A 33 -29.89 -4.79 -13.72
CA MET A 33 -31.04 -5.11 -12.87
C MET A 33 -32.28 -4.25 -13.21
N ILE A 34 -32.08 -2.99 -13.61
CA ILE A 34 -33.17 -2.12 -14.08
C ILE A 34 -33.70 -2.62 -15.41
N ASP A 35 -32.84 -2.93 -16.37
CA ASP A 35 -33.21 -3.44 -17.69
C ASP A 35 -33.96 -4.78 -17.60
N ASN A 36 -33.59 -5.62 -16.65
CA ASN A 36 -34.26 -6.90 -16.37
C ASN A 36 -35.51 -6.75 -15.45
N GLY A 37 -35.91 -5.53 -15.10
CA GLY A 37 -37.09 -5.24 -14.31
C GLY A 37 -37.05 -5.73 -12.86
N ILE A 38 -35.86 -6.00 -12.31
CA ILE A 38 -35.64 -6.37 -10.89
C ILE A 38 -35.67 -5.11 -10.03
N LEU A 39 -35.08 -4.05 -10.53
CA LEU A 39 -35.15 -2.71 -9.96
C LEU A 39 -35.96 -1.80 -10.90
N ARG A 40 -36.65 -0.84 -10.33
CA ARG A 40 -37.37 0.18 -11.07
C ARG A 40 -36.84 1.57 -10.74
N LYS A 41 -36.48 2.31 -11.79
CA LYS A 41 -36.08 3.71 -11.70
C LYS A 41 -37.30 4.60 -11.80
N GLN A 42 -37.53 5.43 -10.78
CA GLN A 42 -38.60 6.43 -10.73
C GLN A 42 -38.00 7.82 -10.87
N ILE A 43 -38.39 8.56 -11.89
CA ILE A 43 -37.98 9.97 -12.09
C ILE A 43 -38.83 10.85 -11.19
N ILE A 44 -38.19 11.67 -10.35
CA ILE A 44 -38.83 12.59 -9.44
C ILE A 44 -38.37 14.02 -9.80
N GLY A 45 -39.05 14.67 -10.73
CA GLY A 45 -38.65 16.00 -11.21
C GLY A 45 -37.57 15.98 -12.28
N ARG A 46 -36.97 17.15 -12.61
CA ARG A 46 -36.10 17.35 -13.79
C ARG A 46 -34.74 16.62 -13.73
N SER A 47 -34.18 16.34 -12.54
CA SER A 47 -32.85 15.80 -12.40
C SER A 47 -32.69 14.74 -11.31
N LYS A 48 -33.76 14.38 -10.60
CA LYS A 48 -33.70 13.40 -9.50
C LYS A 48 -34.43 12.13 -9.90
N ALA A 49 -33.78 11.00 -9.65
CA ALA A 49 -34.40 9.68 -9.80
C ALA A 49 -34.11 8.84 -8.56
N LEU A 50 -35.10 8.05 -8.16
CA LEU A 50 -34.97 7.02 -7.14
C LEU A 50 -35.01 5.64 -7.80
N VAL A 51 -34.37 4.69 -7.15
CA VAL A 51 -34.41 3.27 -7.49
C VAL A 51 -35.13 2.55 -6.38
N CYS A 52 -36.02 1.67 -6.72
CA CYS A 52 -36.75 0.81 -5.79
C CYS A 52 -36.74 -0.63 -6.27
N LEU A 53 -36.79 -1.56 -5.33
CA LEU A 53 -36.92 -2.99 -5.59
C LEU A 53 -38.34 -3.28 -6.07
N THR A 54 -38.47 -4.18 -7.07
CA THR A 54 -39.78 -4.63 -7.55
C THR A 54 -40.25 -5.87 -6.79
N ASP A 55 -39.34 -6.80 -6.53
CA ASP A 55 -39.65 -8.09 -5.86
C ASP A 55 -38.35 -8.64 -5.21
N LYS A 56 -38.43 -9.03 -3.93
CA LYS A 56 -37.31 -9.58 -3.16
C LYS A 56 -36.82 -10.92 -3.73
N ASN A 57 -37.74 -11.80 -4.13
CA ASN A 57 -37.40 -13.14 -4.62
C ASN A 57 -36.67 -13.04 -5.97
N ARG A 58 -37.12 -12.11 -6.84
CA ARG A 58 -36.41 -11.82 -8.12
C ARG A 58 -35.02 -11.29 -7.93
N LEU A 59 -34.81 -10.41 -6.92
CA LEU A 59 -33.46 -9.92 -6.58
C LEU A 59 -32.58 -11.09 -6.11
N THR A 60 -33.06 -11.91 -5.18
CA THR A 60 -32.30 -13.06 -4.66
C THR A 60 -31.94 -14.02 -5.79
N ALA A 61 -32.90 -14.37 -6.65
CA ALA A 61 -32.66 -15.25 -7.79
C ALA A 61 -31.62 -14.66 -8.77
N TYR A 62 -31.70 -13.36 -9.05
CA TYR A 62 -30.74 -12.68 -9.93
C TYR A 62 -29.33 -12.69 -9.33
N LEU A 63 -29.20 -12.33 -8.06
CA LEU A 63 -27.93 -12.31 -7.34
C LEU A 63 -27.27 -13.70 -7.34
N LYS A 64 -28.05 -14.74 -7.04
CA LYS A 64 -27.58 -16.13 -7.05
C LYS A 64 -27.13 -16.56 -8.46
N ASN A 65 -27.95 -16.34 -9.47
CA ASN A 65 -27.72 -16.87 -10.83
C ASN A 65 -26.61 -16.11 -11.58
N HIS A 66 -26.51 -14.79 -11.40
CA HIS A 66 -25.57 -13.95 -12.16
C HIS A 66 -24.29 -13.57 -11.40
N LEU A 67 -24.34 -13.56 -10.06
CA LEU A 67 -23.22 -13.11 -9.24
C LEU A 67 -22.77 -14.19 -8.23
N GLY A 68 -23.51 -15.29 -8.08
CA GLY A 68 -23.23 -16.33 -7.10
C GLY A 68 -23.39 -15.86 -5.65
N ILE A 69 -24.21 -14.84 -5.42
CA ILE A 69 -24.46 -14.28 -4.10
C ILE A 69 -25.81 -14.86 -3.60
N GLU A 70 -25.77 -15.66 -2.54
CA GLU A 70 -26.98 -16.25 -1.97
C GLU A 70 -27.63 -15.32 -0.93
N ILE A 71 -26.82 -14.73 -0.04
CA ILE A 71 -27.28 -13.87 1.06
C ILE A 71 -26.44 -12.60 1.08
N LEU A 72 -27.08 -11.42 0.95
CA LEU A 72 -26.39 -10.14 0.90
C LEU A 72 -25.66 -9.79 2.20
N ASP A 73 -26.23 -10.15 3.38
CA ASP A 73 -25.63 -9.88 4.67
C ASP A 73 -24.32 -10.66 4.85
N ILE A 74 -24.30 -11.94 4.50
CA ILE A 74 -23.09 -12.77 4.52
C ILE A 74 -22.06 -12.23 3.53
N TYR A 75 -22.51 -11.81 2.35
CA TYR A 75 -21.64 -11.26 1.32
C TYR A 75 -20.96 -9.95 1.78
N ILE A 76 -21.71 -9.04 2.43
CA ILE A 76 -21.13 -7.78 2.93
C ILE A 76 -20.19 -8.00 4.11
N GLU A 77 -20.47 -8.93 5.00
CA GLU A 77 -19.55 -9.33 6.07
C GLU A 77 -18.24 -9.86 5.49
N GLY A 78 -18.31 -10.74 4.49
CA GLY A 78 -17.13 -11.20 3.78
C GLY A 78 -16.33 -10.09 3.10
N LEU A 79 -17.00 -9.06 2.55
CA LEU A 79 -16.33 -7.90 1.97
C LEU A 79 -15.62 -7.04 3.03
N LYS A 80 -16.13 -6.97 4.24
CA LYS A 80 -15.57 -6.18 5.36
C LYS A 80 -14.39 -6.87 6.05
N ARG A 81 -14.34 -8.23 6.05
CA ARG A 81 -13.25 -8.99 6.66
C ARG A 81 -11.93 -8.79 5.91
N GLU A 82 -10.85 -8.50 6.63
CA GLU A 82 -9.51 -8.32 6.03
C GLU A 82 -8.79 -9.66 5.80
N ASP A 83 -9.12 -10.69 6.57
CA ASP A 83 -8.45 -11.99 6.65
C ASP A 83 -9.15 -13.12 5.85
N LEU A 84 -10.14 -12.78 5.02
CA LEU A 84 -10.94 -13.75 4.28
C LEU A 84 -10.07 -14.63 3.37
N THR A 85 -10.08 -15.93 3.59
CA THR A 85 -9.39 -16.90 2.74
C THR A 85 -10.13 -17.12 1.41
N ARG A 86 -9.45 -17.71 0.41
CA ARG A 86 -10.09 -18.04 -0.87
C ARG A 86 -11.18 -19.11 -0.72
N ALA A 87 -11.01 -20.05 0.21
CA ALA A 87 -11.99 -21.08 0.50
C ALA A 87 -13.27 -20.45 1.05
N GLU A 88 -13.17 -19.63 2.11
CA GLU A 88 -14.30 -18.89 2.67
C GLU A 88 -14.95 -17.94 1.65
N ALA A 89 -14.19 -17.36 0.74
CA ALA A 89 -14.73 -16.53 -0.33
C ALA A 89 -15.63 -17.33 -1.30
N ILE A 90 -15.30 -18.59 -1.55
CA ILE A 90 -16.11 -19.50 -2.38
C ILE A 90 -17.42 -19.86 -1.63
N ASP A 91 -17.36 -20.07 -0.32
CA ASP A 91 -18.53 -20.39 0.50
C ASP A 91 -19.51 -19.20 0.59
N ILE A 92 -18.97 -17.97 0.57
CA ILE A 92 -19.78 -16.74 0.66
C ILE A 92 -20.39 -16.36 -0.70
N SER A 93 -19.68 -16.60 -1.78
CA SER A 93 -20.19 -16.45 -3.13
C SER A 93 -19.46 -17.45 -4.02
N SER A 94 -20.09 -17.97 -5.05
CA SER A 94 -19.45 -18.89 -6.03
C SER A 94 -18.26 -18.24 -6.79
N ASN A 95 -17.72 -17.16 -6.25
CA ASN A 95 -16.65 -16.39 -6.86
C ASN A 95 -15.43 -16.25 -5.91
N SER A 96 -14.41 -17.07 -6.14
CA SER A 96 -13.14 -17.02 -5.40
C SER A 96 -12.41 -15.65 -5.47
N LYS A 97 -12.86 -14.74 -6.33
CA LYS A 97 -12.33 -13.37 -6.47
C LYS A 97 -13.13 -12.31 -5.73
N LEU A 98 -13.90 -12.72 -4.70
CA LEU A 98 -14.70 -11.83 -3.87
C LEU A 98 -13.85 -10.70 -3.28
N LYS A 99 -12.62 -11.02 -2.92
CA LYS A 99 -11.61 -10.06 -2.50
C LYS A 99 -10.28 -10.37 -3.20
N SER A 100 -9.59 -9.35 -3.68
CA SER A 100 -8.21 -9.50 -4.15
C SER A 100 -7.31 -9.71 -2.92
N ASN A 101 -7.30 -10.93 -2.38
CA ASN A 101 -6.38 -11.26 -1.30
C ASN A 101 -5.00 -11.50 -1.91
N ARG A 102 -4.06 -10.68 -1.48
CA ARG A 102 -2.65 -10.92 -1.81
C ARG A 102 -2.22 -12.21 -1.11
N THR A 103 -1.91 -13.24 -1.90
CA THR A 103 -1.53 -14.58 -1.42
C THR A 103 -0.27 -14.53 -0.57
N PHE A 104 0.68 -13.67 -0.96
CA PHE A 104 1.92 -13.45 -0.21
C PHE A 104 1.86 -12.07 0.46
N LYS A 105 1.50 -12.04 1.74
CA LYS A 105 1.69 -10.90 2.63
C LYS A 105 3.13 -10.95 3.11
N GLY A 106 3.81 -9.81 3.17
CA GLY A 106 5.21 -9.75 3.58
C GLY A 106 6.05 -8.89 2.66
N PHE A 107 7.35 -8.99 2.81
CA PHE A 107 8.33 -8.17 2.09
C PHE A 107 9.65 -8.90 1.88
N LEU A 108 10.45 -8.37 0.95
CA LEU A 108 11.78 -8.86 0.65
C LEU A 108 12.80 -8.22 1.58
N ILE A 109 13.74 -9.03 2.06
CA ILE A 109 14.87 -8.56 2.88
C ILE A 109 16.20 -8.98 2.27
N ASN A 110 17.24 -8.20 2.57
CA ASN A 110 18.64 -8.48 2.24
C ASN A 110 19.56 -7.90 3.32
N CYS A 111 20.82 -8.33 3.38
CA CYS A 111 21.83 -7.81 4.28
C CYS A 111 23.22 -7.97 3.71
N PHE A 112 24.22 -7.30 4.28
CA PHE A 112 25.61 -7.41 3.86
C PHE A 112 26.38 -8.54 4.55
N GLN A 113 25.96 -8.90 5.74
CA GLN A 113 26.55 -9.92 6.60
C GLN A 113 25.45 -10.68 7.32
N PRO A 114 25.73 -11.87 7.88
CA PRO A 114 24.74 -12.61 8.65
C PRO A 114 24.14 -11.76 9.77
N LEU A 115 22.83 -11.77 9.90
CA LEU A 115 22.09 -11.06 10.96
C LEU A 115 21.29 -12.07 11.77
N GLU A 116 21.43 -11.99 13.10
CA GLU A 116 20.63 -12.80 14.02
C GLU A 116 19.26 -12.17 14.20
N CYS A 117 18.22 -12.99 14.11
CA CYS A 117 16.83 -12.62 14.25
C CYS A 117 16.08 -13.68 15.06
N LEU A 118 14.92 -13.34 15.58
CA LEU A 118 13.92 -14.31 16.04
C LEU A 118 12.82 -14.43 14.98
N TYR A 119 12.44 -15.66 14.69
CA TYR A 119 11.32 -15.93 13.79
C TYR A 119 10.44 -17.03 14.38
N LYS A 120 9.17 -16.71 14.68
CA LYS A 120 8.24 -17.60 15.38
C LYS A 120 8.77 -18.13 16.72
N GLY A 121 9.57 -17.31 17.42
CA GLY A 121 10.19 -17.66 18.70
C GLY A 121 11.53 -18.39 18.60
N ASP A 122 11.92 -18.86 17.43
CA ASP A 122 13.20 -19.57 17.21
C ASP A 122 14.27 -18.61 16.66
N LYS A 123 15.54 -18.94 16.94
CA LYS A 123 16.67 -18.20 16.36
C LYS A 123 16.78 -18.50 14.87
N MET A 124 16.89 -17.45 14.08
CA MET A 124 17.07 -17.49 12.64
C MET A 124 18.23 -16.58 12.23
N THR A 125 19.14 -17.09 11.40
CA THR A 125 20.18 -16.26 10.77
C THR A 125 19.73 -15.84 9.37
N VAL A 126 19.63 -14.55 9.12
CA VAL A 126 19.37 -13.99 7.80
C VAL A 126 20.70 -13.80 7.09
N GLN A 127 20.91 -14.53 6.01
CA GLN A 127 22.13 -14.46 5.18
C GLN A 127 21.80 -14.81 3.72
N PRO A 128 21.18 -13.91 2.95
CA PRO A 128 20.98 -14.17 1.54
C PRO A 128 22.30 -14.33 0.80
N GLN A 129 22.39 -15.31 -0.08
CA GLN A 129 23.53 -15.47 -0.99
C GLN A 129 23.55 -14.33 -1.99
N GLU A 130 24.72 -14.03 -2.57
CA GLU A 130 24.82 -13.03 -3.64
C GLU A 130 23.88 -13.37 -4.80
N GLY A 131 23.15 -12.36 -5.27
CA GLY A 131 22.13 -12.55 -6.29
C GLY A 131 20.77 -13.04 -5.79
N THR A 132 20.62 -13.28 -4.48
CA THR A 132 19.36 -13.70 -3.86
C THR A 132 18.85 -12.69 -2.82
N PHE A 133 17.63 -12.89 -2.36
CA PHE A 133 17.01 -12.18 -1.24
C PHE A 133 16.03 -13.13 -0.54
N THR A 134 15.72 -12.85 0.72
CA THR A 134 14.74 -13.63 1.48
C THR A 134 13.39 -12.93 1.47
N PHE A 135 12.29 -13.70 1.34
CA PHE A 135 10.93 -13.20 1.52
C PHE A 135 10.42 -13.61 2.90
N ILE A 136 10.01 -12.64 3.71
CA ILE A 136 9.40 -12.85 5.02
C ILE A 136 7.88 -12.69 4.87
N TYR A 137 7.11 -13.76 5.10
CA TYR A 137 5.65 -13.75 4.93
C TYR A 137 4.86 -13.65 6.24
N ASP A 138 5.31 -14.28 7.33
CA ASP A 138 4.70 -14.14 8.67
C ASP A 138 5.51 -13.09 9.46
N PHE A 139 5.47 -11.84 8.97
CA PHE A 139 6.34 -10.77 9.44
C PHE A 139 6.00 -10.30 10.87
N GLU A 140 4.79 -10.58 11.34
CA GLU A 140 4.38 -10.30 12.71
C GLU A 140 5.22 -11.06 13.75
N ASP A 141 5.80 -12.19 13.35
CA ASP A 141 6.66 -13.04 14.18
C ASP A 141 8.16 -12.90 13.86
N PHE A 142 8.54 -11.88 13.07
CA PHE A 142 9.92 -11.64 12.67
C PHE A 142 10.53 -10.45 13.41
N PHE A 143 11.51 -10.71 14.27
CA PHE A 143 12.17 -9.74 15.16
C PHE A 143 13.68 -9.74 14.95
N PRO A 144 14.25 -8.75 14.25
CA PRO A 144 15.70 -8.55 14.19
C PRO A 144 16.25 -8.16 15.55
N ASP A 145 17.56 -8.45 15.78
CA ASP A 145 18.26 -7.95 16.97
C ASP A 145 18.15 -6.41 17.06
N ASP A 146 18.03 -5.89 18.28
CA ASP A 146 17.79 -4.45 18.54
C ASP A 146 18.92 -3.54 18.02
N SER A 147 20.14 -4.08 17.86
CA SER A 147 21.29 -3.35 17.30
C SER A 147 21.19 -3.13 15.78
N ILE A 148 20.28 -3.83 15.10
CA ILE A 148 20.10 -3.75 13.66
C ILE A 148 19.33 -2.48 13.30
N THR A 149 19.81 -1.77 12.28
CA THR A 149 19.07 -0.67 11.66
C THR A 149 18.34 -1.16 10.42
N VAL A 150 17.02 -1.00 10.39
CA VAL A 150 16.24 -1.33 9.18
C VAL A 150 16.36 -0.21 8.16
N VAL A 151 16.74 -0.55 6.94
CA VAL A 151 16.88 0.40 5.82
C VAL A 151 15.84 0.07 4.75
N GLY A 152 14.86 0.95 4.58
CA GLY A 152 13.85 0.82 3.53
C GLY A 152 14.38 1.31 2.19
N ILE A 153 14.40 0.44 1.20
CA ILE A 153 14.84 0.77 -0.17
C ILE A 153 13.59 0.97 -1.03
N GLU A 154 13.46 2.16 -1.57
CA GLU A 154 12.29 2.52 -2.38
C GLU A 154 12.35 1.88 -3.77
N ASN A 155 13.49 2.02 -4.45
CA ASN A 155 13.66 1.55 -5.82
C ASN A 155 14.08 0.07 -5.86
N PRO A 156 13.36 -0.80 -6.61
CA PRO A 156 13.69 -2.24 -6.69
C PRO A 156 15.04 -2.51 -7.35
N PHE A 157 15.52 -1.64 -8.23
CA PHE A 157 16.86 -1.77 -8.84
C PHE A 157 17.95 -1.58 -7.78
N ASN A 158 17.82 -0.57 -6.91
CA ASN A 158 18.75 -0.37 -5.80
C ASN A 158 18.72 -1.53 -4.80
N PHE A 159 17.55 -2.09 -4.51
CA PHE A 159 17.45 -3.26 -3.67
C PHE A 159 18.13 -4.50 -4.30
N ARG A 160 17.94 -4.72 -5.61
CA ARG A 160 18.59 -5.81 -6.33
C ARG A 160 20.11 -5.71 -6.29
N TYR A 161 20.65 -4.50 -6.46
CA TYR A 161 22.09 -4.25 -6.50
C TYR A 161 22.62 -3.64 -5.19
N ILE A 162 22.02 -3.99 -4.06
CA ILE A 162 22.37 -3.40 -2.76
C ILE A 162 23.83 -3.64 -2.37
N GLN A 163 24.42 -4.74 -2.81
CA GLN A 163 25.82 -5.09 -2.51
C GLN A 163 26.80 -4.06 -3.09
N SER A 164 26.51 -3.43 -4.22
CA SER A 164 27.36 -2.37 -4.80
C SER A 164 27.32 -1.06 -4.00
N GLN A 165 26.32 -0.90 -3.12
CA GLN A 165 26.08 0.29 -2.32
C GLN A 165 26.61 0.17 -0.88
N ARG A 166 27.40 -0.85 -0.59
CA ARG A 166 27.92 -1.15 0.76
C ARG A 166 28.59 0.03 1.43
N ASN A 167 29.33 0.82 0.69
CA ASN A 167 30.06 2.01 1.17
C ASN A 167 29.17 3.10 1.75
N LEU A 168 27.87 3.12 1.42
CA LEU A 168 26.90 4.09 1.95
C LEU A 168 26.48 3.78 3.39
N PHE A 169 26.70 2.55 3.87
CA PHE A 169 26.14 2.03 5.13
C PHE A 169 27.20 1.43 6.06
N ASN A 170 28.47 1.92 5.96
CA ASN A 170 29.58 1.37 6.74
C ASN A 170 29.42 1.56 8.26
N ASP A 171 28.68 2.57 8.69
CA ASP A 171 28.55 2.96 10.11
C ASP A 171 27.38 2.30 10.80
N ILE A 172 26.63 1.39 10.15
CA ILE A 172 25.49 0.70 10.69
C ILE A 172 25.47 -0.79 10.34
N HIS A 173 24.67 -1.58 11.10
CA HIS A 173 24.34 -2.97 10.75
C HIS A 173 22.99 -2.99 10.04
N PRO A 174 22.94 -2.93 8.70
CA PRO A 174 21.69 -2.75 8.00
C PRO A 174 20.98 -4.07 7.71
N LEU A 175 19.68 -4.10 7.98
CA LEU A 175 18.73 -5.02 7.36
C LEU A 175 17.95 -4.24 6.31
N PHE A 176 18.16 -4.55 5.04
CA PHE A 176 17.47 -3.89 3.93
C PHE A 176 16.09 -4.52 3.72
N VAL A 177 15.07 -3.68 3.54
CA VAL A 177 13.72 -4.08 3.18
C VAL A 177 13.29 -3.39 1.89
N SER A 178 12.73 -4.14 0.95
CA SER A 178 12.26 -3.60 -0.32
C SER A 178 10.84 -3.05 -0.17
N ARG A 179 10.63 -1.78 -0.53
CA ARG A 179 9.28 -1.21 -0.66
C ARG A 179 8.48 -1.89 -1.79
N TYR A 180 9.17 -2.45 -2.78
CA TYR A 180 8.52 -3.14 -3.90
C TYR A 180 8.32 -4.65 -3.61
N PRO A 181 7.16 -5.25 -3.96
CA PRO A 181 5.94 -4.56 -4.40
C PRO A 181 5.32 -3.74 -3.27
N GLN A 182 4.82 -2.54 -3.61
CA GLN A 182 4.27 -1.60 -2.62
C GLN A 182 3.12 -2.23 -1.81
N ASN A 183 3.25 -2.17 -0.49
CA ASN A 183 2.24 -2.67 0.44
C ASN A 183 2.42 -2.04 1.84
N LYS A 184 1.42 -2.24 2.70
CA LYS A 184 1.43 -1.70 4.07
C LYS A 184 2.14 -2.59 5.11
N ASP A 185 2.63 -3.76 4.71
CA ASP A 185 3.16 -4.75 5.64
C ASP A 185 4.46 -4.29 6.30
N ILE A 186 5.33 -3.60 5.55
CA ILE A 186 6.57 -3.04 6.12
C ILE A 186 6.26 -2.06 7.25
N VAL A 187 5.31 -1.15 7.05
CA VAL A 187 4.95 -0.17 8.09
C VAL A 187 4.34 -0.85 9.31
N ARG A 188 3.44 -1.83 9.09
CA ARG A 188 2.86 -2.64 10.18
C ARG A 188 3.94 -3.37 10.98
N TRP A 189 4.88 -4.02 10.28
CA TRP A 189 6.01 -4.70 10.92
C TRP A 189 6.90 -3.73 11.69
N LEU A 190 7.28 -2.61 11.09
CA LEU A 190 8.09 -1.59 11.76
C LEU A 190 7.42 -1.04 13.02
N GLN A 191 6.09 -1.05 13.13
CA GLN A 191 5.38 -0.66 14.36
C GLN A 191 5.53 -1.70 15.47
N LEU A 192 5.78 -2.99 15.14
CA LEU A 192 5.91 -4.08 16.10
C LEU A 192 7.32 -4.23 16.69
N ILE A 193 8.36 -3.79 15.96
CA ILE A 193 9.76 -3.95 16.36
C ILE A 193 10.34 -2.64 16.92
N PRO A 194 11.35 -2.66 17.82
CA PRO A 194 11.95 -1.44 18.37
C PRO A 194 12.96 -0.77 17.44
N ASN A 195 13.43 -1.44 16.42
CA ASN A 195 14.54 -1.04 15.55
C ASN A 195 14.36 0.34 14.91
N ARG A 196 15.45 1.07 14.76
CA ARG A 196 15.48 2.32 13.98
C ARG A 196 15.21 2.02 12.51
N TYR A 197 14.53 2.95 11.84
CA TYR A 197 14.24 2.87 10.41
C TYR A 197 14.87 4.05 9.67
N LEU A 198 15.64 3.74 8.63
CA LEU A 198 16.16 4.71 7.69
C LEU A 198 15.46 4.53 6.35
N HIS A 199 14.90 5.61 5.81
CA HIS A 199 14.30 5.60 4.48
C HIS A 199 15.32 6.07 3.44
N PHE A 200 15.64 5.18 2.51
CA PHE A 200 16.48 5.46 1.35
C PHE A 200 15.62 5.39 0.09
N GLY A 201 15.31 6.54 -0.48
CA GLY A 201 14.44 6.69 -1.65
C GLY A 201 14.99 7.73 -2.61
N ASP A 202 14.16 8.21 -3.53
CA ASP A 202 14.48 9.27 -4.45
C ASP A 202 14.65 10.60 -3.72
N PHE A 203 15.61 11.41 -4.18
CA PHE A 203 15.92 12.72 -3.60
C PHE A 203 15.21 13.81 -4.41
N ASP A 204 13.88 13.76 -4.38
CA ASP A 204 12.99 14.72 -5.00
C ASP A 204 11.74 14.92 -4.15
N LEU A 205 10.79 15.76 -4.60
CA LEU A 205 9.57 16.04 -3.84
C LEU A 205 8.65 14.82 -3.73
N ALA A 206 8.64 13.93 -4.73
CA ALA A 206 7.81 12.73 -4.71
C ALA A 206 8.34 11.69 -3.72
N GLY A 207 9.65 11.40 -3.73
CA GLY A 207 10.30 10.51 -2.75
C GLY A 207 10.15 11.04 -1.32
N LEU A 208 10.32 12.35 -1.14
CA LEU A 208 10.09 12.97 0.17
C LEU A 208 8.62 12.83 0.62
N ASN A 209 7.66 12.98 -0.29
CA ASN A 209 6.24 12.79 0.00
C ASN A 209 5.92 11.33 0.40
N ILE A 210 6.55 10.36 -0.24
CA ILE A 210 6.45 8.94 0.14
C ILE A 210 6.97 8.74 1.56
N TYR A 211 8.18 9.23 1.85
CA TYR A 211 8.75 9.13 3.20
C TYR A 211 7.86 9.71 4.28
N ILE A 212 7.36 10.93 4.08
CA ILE A 212 6.54 11.64 5.06
C ILE A 212 5.22 10.93 5.31
N ASN A 213 4.49 10.57 4.24
CA ASN A 213 3.12 10.08 4.35
C ASN A 213 3.03 8.57 4.60
N GLU A 214 3.97 7.78 4.08
CA GLU A 214 3.94 6.32 4.25
C GLU A 214 4.69 5.87 5.50
N TYR A 215 5.78 6.56 5.91
CA TYR A 215 6.64 6.14 7.00
C TYR A 215 6.64 7.09 8.19
N LYS A 216 7.08 8.33 8.01
CA LYS A 216 7.26 9.29 9.13
C LYS A 216 5.97 9.53 9.91
N LYS A 217 4.85 9.67 9.22
CA LYS A 217 3.52 9.83 9.83
C LYS A 217 3.14 8.68 10.77
N HIS A 218 3.56 7.45 10.46
CA HIS A 218 3.23 6.25 11.21
C HIS A 218 4.31 5.80 12.20
N LEU A 219 5.53 6.34 12.05
CA LEU A 219 6.73 5.98 12.81
C LEU A 219 7.49 7.26 13.25
N PRO A 220 6.84 8.22 13.96
CA PRO A 220 7.37 9.56 14.15
C PRO A 220 8.72 9.58 14.88
N GLU A 221 8.94 8.67 15.86
CA GLU A 221 10.12 8.66 16.71
C GLU A 221 11.29 7.85 16.11
N LYS A 222 11.02 6.86 15.27
CA LYS A 222 12.05 5.94 14.77
C LYS A 222 12.37 6.04 13.29
N ALA A 223 11.50 6.65 12.47
CA ALA A 223 11.78 6.85 11.06
C ALA A 223 12.64 8.09 10.83
N ASN A 224 13.72 7.92 10.09
CA ASN A 224 14.58 9.01 9.64
C ASN A 224 14.88 8.88 8.14
N LEU A 225 14.97 10.03 7.47
CA LEU A 225 15.38 10.10 6.07
C LEU A 225 16.89 9.88 5.97
N PHE A 226 17.32 8.98 5.10
CA PHE A 226 18.73 8.75 4.82
C PHE A 226 19.22 9.72 3.74
N LEU A 227 20.27 10.49 4.04
CA LEU A 227 20.97 11.33 3.06
C LEU A 227 22.40 10.78 2.88
N PRO A 228 22.74 10.20 1.72
CA PRO A 228 24.07 9.68 1.48
C PRO A 228 25.12 10.78 1.42
N PRO A 229 26.38 10.51 1.81
CA PRO A 229 27.48 11.43 1.67
C PRO A 229 27.64 11.92 0.23
N GLY A 230 27.90 13.22 0.05
CA GLY A 230 28.10 13.82 -1.27
C GLY A 230 26.82 14.04 -2.10
N LEU A 231 25.62 13.86 -1.50
CA LEU A 231 24.34 14.06 -2.19
C LEU A 231 24.24 15.41 -2.89
N GLU A 232 24.71 16.51 -2.27
CA GLU A 232 24.66 17.85 -2.85
C GLU A 232 25.39 17.92 -4.20
N LYS A 233 26.63 17.39 -4.27
CA LYS A 233 27.42 17.35 -5.51
C LYS A 233 26.74 16.49 -6.59
N LEU A 234 26.12 15.40 -6.20
CA LEU A 234 25.39 14.53 -7.13
C LEU A 234 24.12 15.22 -7.65
N LEU A 235 23.36 15.88 -6.79
CA LEU A 235 22.17 16.62 -7.17
C LEU A 235 22.54 17.78 -8.13
N GLU A 236 23.60 18.52 -7.83
CA GLU A 236 24.10 19.59 -8.69
C GLU A 236 24.49 19.09 -10.08
N SER A 237 25.30 18.02 -10.14
CA SER A 237 25.94 17.55 -11.38
C SER A 237 25.06 16.59 -12.19
N LYS A 238 24.23 15.76 -11.55
CA LYS A 238 23.44 14.67 -12.15
C LYS A 238 21.93 14.79 -11.97
N GLY A 239 21.46 15.70 -11.12
CA GLY A 239 20.04 15.90 -10.88
C GLY A 239 19.29 16.36 -12.13
N SER A 240 18.03 15.93 -12.26
CA SER A 240 17.12 16.26 -13.36
C SER A 240 16.23 17.45 -13.01
N ARG A 241 16.18 18.45 -13.88
CA ARG A 241 15.22 19.56 -13.80
C ARG A 241 13.81 19.13 -14.15
N ASP A 242 13.67 18.15 -15.04
CA ASP A 242 12.36 17.64 -15.42
C ASP A 242 11.67 16.96 -14.24
N ASN A 243 12.42 16.18 -13.43
CA ASN A 243 11.88 15.59 -12.19
C ASN A 243 11.40 16.66 -11.21
N TYR A 244 12.06 17.82 -11.13
CA TYR A 244 11.60 18.94 -10.32
C TYR A 244 10.35 19.62 -10.92
N ASN A 245 10.36 19.94 -12.23
CA ASN A 245 9.31 20.69 -12.89
C ASN A 245 7.98 19.93 -13.04
N ASN A 246 8.06 18.61 -13.17
CA ASN A 246 6.88 17.74 -13.33
C ASN A 246 6.19 17.41 -12.01
N GLN A 247 6.72 17.82 -10.86
CA GLN A 247 6.17 17.55 -9.55
C GLN A 247 5.43 18.77 -9.01
N THR A 248 4.13 18.61 -8.72
CA THR A 248 3.25 19.68 -8.21
C THR A 248 3.05 19.61 -6.69
N ILE A 249 3.92 18.88 -5.99
CA ILE A 249 3.78 18.67 -4.55
C ILE A 249 4.27 19.92 -3.81
N LEU A 250 3.40 20.47 -2.95
CA LEU A 250 3.72 21.60 -2.08
C LEU A 250 3.89 21.09 -0.65
N PHE A 251 5.00 21.43 -0.02
CA PHE A 251 5.24 21.18 1.39
C PHE A 251 5.13 22.46 2.21
N ASP A 252 4.51 22.37 3.38
CA ASP A 252 4.64 23.41 4.40
C ASP A 252 6.06 23.33 5.01
N ARG A 253 6.91 24.28 4.61
CA ARG A 253 8.32 24.31 4.98
C ARG A 253 8.57 24.44 6.48
N ASN A 254 7.64 25.03 7.21
CA ASN A 254 7.76 25.25 8.65
C ASN A 254 7.26 24.04 9.47
N GLY A 255 6.67 23.03 8.83
CA GLY A 255 6.10 21.85 9.49
C GLY A 255 7.12 20.76 9.86
N PHE A 256 8.35 20.81 9.30
CA PHE A 256 9.31 19.73 9.49
C PHE A 256 10.37 20.08 10.54
N LYS A 257 10.51 19.15 11.52
CA LYS A 257 11.54 19.24 12.58
C LYS A 257 12.79 18.39 12.24
N GLU A 258 12.66 17.42 11.35
CA GLU A 258 13.74 16.51 10.97
C GLU A 258 14.76 17.22 10.09
N GLU A 259 16.00 17.30 10.56
CA GLU A 259 17.09 18.02 9.91
C GLU A 259 17.36 17.54 8.50
N ASN A 260 17.32 16.22 8.26
CA ASN A 260 17.54 15.64 6.93
C ASN A 260 16.44 16.02 5.93
N VAL A 261 15.18 16.08 6.37
CA VAL A 261 14.06 16.55 5.53
C VAL A 261 14.25 18.00 5.15
N VAL A 262 14.58 18.86 6.12
CA VAL A 262 14.83 20.30 5.87
C VAL A 262 16.02 20.49 4.94
N SER A 263 17.09 19.73 5.14
CA SER A 263 18.30 19.78 4.31
C SER A 263 18.01 19.36 2.87
N LEU A 264 17.29 18.26 2.65
CA LEU A 264 16.91 17.81 1.30
C LEU A 264 16.03 18.85 0.60
N LEU A 265 15.04 19.42 1.27
CA LEU A 265 14.18 20.46 0.70
C LEU A 265 15.01 21.69 0.25
N LYS A 266 15.95 22.15 1.10
CA LYS A 266 16.84 23.25 0.75
C LYS A 266 17.68 22.94 -0.49
N LEU A 267 18.21 21.73 -0.63
CA LEU A 267 18.99 21.31 -1.80
C LEU A 267 18.14 21.28 -3.07
N ILE A 268 16.95 20.65 -3.01
CA ILE A 268 16.01 20.60 -4.14
C ILE A 268 15.66 22.02 -4.59
N GLU A 269 15.38 22.92 -3.66
CA GLU A 269 15.04 24.30 -3.97
C GLU A 269 16.22 25.12 -4.53
N LYS A 270 17.42 24.91 -3.98
CA LYS A 270 18.64 25.58 -4.43
C LYS A 270 18.97 25.26 -5.89
N TYR A 271 18.92 23.97 -6.24
CA TYR A 271 19.33 23.49 -7.56
C TYR A 271 18.18 23.39 -8.56
N LYS A 272 16.90 23.39 -8.09
CA LYS A 272 15.70 23.13 -8.90
C LYS A 272 15.83 21.81 -9.67
N LYS A 273 16.23 20.76 -8.95
CA LYS A 273 16.48 19.42 -9.49
C LYS A 273 16.00 18.36 -8.52
N GLY A 274 15.63 17.18 -9.05
CA GLY A 274 15.47 15.91 -8.31
C GLY A 274 16.54 14.92 -8.73
N LEU A 275 16.88 13.96 -7.88
CA LEU A 275 17.86 12.91 -8.15
C LEU A 275 17.28 11.55 -7.82
N GLU A 276 17.29 10.66 -8.80
CA GLU A 276 16.81 9.29 -8.64
C GLU A 276 17.80 8.44 -7.84
N GLN A 277 17.27 7.58 -6.98
CA GLN A 277 18.04 6.67 -6.14
C GLN A 277 18.97 5.76 -6.96
N GLU A 278 18.59 5.41 -8.19
CA GLU A 278 19.32 4.51 -9.08
C GLU A 278 20.78 4.91 -9.33
N ILE A 279 21.13 6.19 -9.16
CA ILE A 279 22.51 6.67 -9.32
C ILE A 279 23.52 5.94 -8.41
N PHE A 280 23.04 5.41 -7.29
CA PHE A 280 23.88 4.71 -6.30
C PHE A 280 24.04 3.21 -6.58
N ALA A 281 23.30 2.64 -7.52
CA ALA A 281 23.30 1.20 -7.83
C ALA A 281 24.26 0.81 -8.98
N LYS A 282 25.30 1.60 -9.21
CA LYS A 282 26.29 1.41 -10.29
C LYS A 282 27.48 0.61 -9.83
#